data_29acbc77e39e824727f18b79f9d567ac
#
_entry.id   29acbc77e39e824727f18b79f9d567ac
#
_cell.length_a   1.000
_cell.length_b   1.000
_cell.length_c   1.000
_cell.angle_alpha   90.00
_cell.angle_beta   90.00
_cell.angle_gamma   90.00
#
_symmetry.space_group_name_H-M   'P 1'
#
loop_
_entity.id
_entity.type
_entity.pdbx_description
1 polymer ?
#
loop_
_entity_poly.entity_id
_entity_poly.type
_entity_poly.pdbx_seq_one_letter_code
_entity_poly.pdbx_strand_id
1 'polypeptide(L)'
;MHLHMDIVDLRQFYATPLGMLAQQAIGIALRAVWKPLSNERLLGMGYANSWLDQFKGDAERAISFMPAAQGAVNWPFGEPNATALVFEEDLPLPDASIDRVLMVHALEHFENASEALGEFWRVMAPGGRLVIVVPNRRGVWARMEHSPFGSGRPYSGGQLARLLRENNFTPTAWSDALHFLPTQKRFALKFANTIERLGRRFAPAFAGVVVVEATKQVYQGIPVKKRQSRRVFVPVLAPQGASRGSARSNNDDVH
;
A
#
# COMPACT_ATOMS: atom_id res chain seq x y z
N MET A 1 25.85 10.77 -3.73
CA MET A 1 25.00 9.72 -3.13
C MET A 1 23.99 9.34 -4.20
N HIS A 2 24.13 8.17 -4.83
CA HIS A 2 23.22 7.77 -5.91
C HIS A 2 21.83 7.53 -5.30
N LEU A 3 20.85 8.38 -5.66
CA LEU A 3 19.45 8.26 -5.21
C LEU A 3 18.75 7.05 -5.84
N HIS A 4 19.29 6.52 -6.92
CA HIS A 4 18.70 5.42 -7.68
C HIS A 4 19.62 4.21 -7.64
N MET A 5 19.03 3.04 -7.36
CA MET A 5 19.72 1.78 -7.54
C MET A 5 19.60 1.37 -9.00
N ASP A 6 20.74 1.10 -9.64
CA ASP A 6 20.83 0.65 -11.04
C ASP A 6 20.17 -0.73 -11.19
N ILE A 7 19.65 -0.99 -12.36
CA ILE A 7 19.04 -2.26 -12.76
C ILE A 7 20.02 -3.44 -12.62
N VAL A 8 21.33 -3.20 -12.82
CA VAL A 8 22.38 -4.22 -12.66
C VAL A 8 22.48 -4.66 -11.21
N ASP A 9 22.48 -3.72 -10.27
CA ASP A 9 22.53 -3.99 -8.83
C ASP A 9 21.30 -4.77 -8.36
N LEU A 10 20.11 -4.38 -8.84
CA LEU A 10 18.87 -5.09 -8.58
C LEU A 10 18.93 -6.55 -9.06
N ARG A 11 19.38 -6.78 -10.28
CA ARG A 11 19.55 -8.13 -10.82
C ARG A 11 20.56 -8.95 -10.01
N GLN A 12 21.70 -8.36 -9.66
CA GLN A 12 22.72 -9.02 -8.86
C GLN A 12 22.17 -9.40 -7.48
N PHE A 13 21.45 -8.49 -6.82
CA PHE A 13 20.84 -8.77 -5.53
C PHE A 13 19.86 -9.94 -5.63
N TYR A 14 18.91 -9.92 -6.58
CA TYR A 14 17.90 -10.96 -6.72
C TYR A 14 18.45 -12.30 -7.23
N ALA A 15 19.68 -12.34 -7.77
CA ALA A 15 20.41 -13.56 -8.09
C ALA A 15 21.05 -14.22 -6.83
N THR A 16 21.16 -13.51 -5.70
CA THR A 16 21.71 -14.09 -4.46
C THR A 16 20.68 -14.96 -3.75
N PRO A 17 21.13 -15.91 -2.89
CA PRO A 17 20.20 -16.69 -2.05
C PRO A 17 19.28 -15.83 -1.18
N LEU A 18 19.79 -14.72 -0.65
CA LEU A 18 19.01 -13.76 0.13
C LEU A 18 17.95 -13.07 -0.75
N GLY A 19 18.34 -12.63 -1.95
CA GLY A 19 17.45 -11.99 -2.90
C GLY A 19 16.35 -12.92 -3.41
N MET A 20 16.66 -14.21 -3.64
CA MET A 20 15.65 -15.20 -4.02
C MET A 20 14.61 -15.43 -2.91
N LEU A 21 15.04 -15.46 -1.65
CA LEU A 21 14.11 -15.55 -0.51
C LEU A 21 13.26 -14.28 -0.38
N ALA A 22 13.86 -13.11 -0.60
CA ALA A 22 13.14 -11.84 -0.60
C ALA A 22 12.09 -11.80 -1.73
N GLN A 23 12.45 -12.22 -2.94
CA GLN A 23 11.54 -12.33 -4.07
C GLN A 23 10.37 -13.26 -3.78
N GLN A 24 10.63 -14.43 -3.19
CA GLN A 24 9.60 -15.38 -2.80
C GLN A 24 8.65 -14.81 -1.74
N ALA A 25 9.19 -14.17 -0.69
CA ALA A 25 8.39 -13.58 0.38
C ALA A 25 7.47 -12.47 -0.14
N ILE A 26 7.99 -11.56 -0.98
CA ILE A 26 7.21 -10.52 -1.65
C ILE A 26 6.15 -11.14 -2.57
N GLY A 27 6.50 -12.16 -3.36
CA GLY A 27 5.55 -12.85 -4.23
C GLY A 27 4.38 -13.47 -3.47
N ILE A 28 4.61 -14.00 -2.27
CA ILE A 28 3.53 -14.51 -1.39
C ILE A 28 2.65 -13.35 -0.90
N ALA A 29 3.25 -12.22 -0.52
CA ALA A 29 2.51 -11.04 -0.07
C ALA A 29 1.67 -10.43 -1.18
N LEU A 30 2.19 -10.39 -2.41
CA LEU A 30 1.46 -9.94 -3.60
C LEU A 30 0.23 -10.80 -3.89
N ARG A 31 0.38 -12.13 -3.86
CA ARG A 31 -0.75 -13.05 -4.04
C ARG A 31 -1.81 -12.95 -2.94
N ALA A 32 -1.45 -12.46 -1.76
CA ALA A 32 -2.41 -12.25 -0.69
C ALA A 32 -3.34 -11.04 -0.94
N VAL A 33 -2.86 -10.02 -1.64
CA VAL A 33 -3.63 -8.81 -1.96
C VAL A 33 -4.22 -8.83 -3.36
N TRP A 34 -3.53 -9.44 -4.32
CA TRP A 34 -4.00 -9.50 -5.71
C TRP A 34 -4.73 -10.80 -6.02
N LYS A 35 -5.98 -10.65 -6.42
CA LYS A 35 -6.78 -11.75 -6.98
C LYS A 35 -6.29 -12.07 -8.40
N PRO A 36 -6.58 -13.29 -8.91
CA PRO A 36 -6.29 -13.65 -10.31
C PRO A 36 -6.79 -12.57 -11.27
N LEU A 37 -6.00 -12.28 -12.28
CA LEU A 37 -6.33 -11.36 -13.36
C LEU A 37 -7.24 -12.10 -14.35
N SER A 38 -8.36 -11.52 -14.72
CA SER A 38 -9.24 -12.10 -15.75
C SER A 38 -9.28 -11.16 -16.93
N ASN A 39 -8.44 -11.40 -17.94
CA ASN A 39 -8.37 -10.59 -19.17
C ASN A 39 -8.12 -9.08 -18.89
N GLU A 40 -7.33 -8.74 -17.89
CA GLU A 40 -7.00 -7.37 -17.55
C GLU A 40 -5.65 -6.96 -18.16
N ARG A 41 -5.51 -5.68 -18.49
CA ARG A 41 -4.27 -5.09 -19.02
C ARG A 41 -3.36 -4.73 -17.86
N LEU A 42 -2.20 -5.39 -17.81
CA LEU A 42 -1.24 -5.30 -16.70
C LEU A 42 -0.02 -4.46 -17.08
N LEU A 43 0.30 -3.48 -16.26
CA LEU A 43 1.52 -2.69 -16.33
C LEU A 43 2.40 -2.96 -15.10
N GLY A 44 3.66 -3.35 -15.34
CA GLY A 44 4.70 -3.30 -14.31
C GLY A 44 5.44 -1.97 -14.36
N MET A 45 5.80 -1.42 -13.20
CA MET A 45 6.62 -0.22 -13.09
C MET A 45 7.81 -0.46 -12.16
N GLY A 46 9.01 -0.05 -12.58
CA GLY A 46 10.26 -0.31 -11.91
C GLY A 46 10.72 -1.76 -12.07
N TYR A 47 11.33 -2.34 -11.06
CA TYR A 47 11.81 -3.73 -11.12
C TYR A 47 10.67 -4.73 -10.81
N ALA A 48 9.53 -4.57 -11.48
CA ALA A 48 8.36 -5.44 -11.29
C ALA A 48 8.48 -6.79 -12.02
N ASN A 49 9.38 -6.92 -12.98
CA ASN A 49 9.53 -8.07 -13.89
C ASN A 49 9.58 -9.41 -13.19
N SER A 50 10.32 -9.48 -12.07
CA SER A 50 10.46 -10.72 -11.28
C SER A 50 9.14 -11.27 -10.74
N TRP A 51 8.09 -10.47 -10.72
CA TRP A 51 6.76 -10.86 -10.21
C TRP A 51 5.68 -10.83 -11.29
N LEU A 52 5.86 -10.08 -12.38
CA LEU A 52 4.91 -10.02 -13.49
C LEU A 52 4.65 -11.41 -14.11
N ASP A 53 5.67 -12.27 -14.15
CA ASP A 53 5.55 -13.64 -14.67
C ASP A 53 4.49 -14.48 -13.92
N GLN A 54 4.20 -14.13 -12.65
CA GLN A 54 3.18 -14.81 -11.88
C GLN A 54 1.75 -14.47 -12.32
N PHE A 55 1.58 -13.39 -13.08
CA PHE A 55 0.27 -12.82 -13.43
C PHE A 55 0.06 -12.70 -14.94
N LYS A 56 1.15 -12.69 -15.76
CA LYS A 56 1.05 -12.47 -17.21
C LYS A 56 0.18 -13.50 -17.94
N GLY A 57 0.13 -14.73 -17.43
CA GLY A 57 -0.64 -15.81 -18.06
C GLY A 57 -2.15 -15.62 -18.02
N ASP A 58 -2.65 -14.87 -17.04
CA ASP A 58 -4.07 -14.58 -16.86
C ASP A 58 -4.45 -13.20 -17.43
N ALA A 59 -3.47 -12.38 -17.78
CA ALA A 59 -3.66 -11.03 -18.31
C ALA A 59 -3.99 -11.04 -19.81
N GLU A 60 -4.82 -10.10 -20.27
CA GLU A 60 -5.01 -9.85 -21.71
C GLU A 60 -3.68 -9.42 -22.35
N ARG A 61 -2.96 -8.53 -21.68
CA ARG A 61 -1.64 -8.03 -22.07
C ARG A 61 -0.85 -7.61 -20.84
N ALA A 62 0.44 -7.89 -20.85
CA ALA A 62 1.36 -7.43 -19.81
C ALA A 62 2.53 -6.68 -20.46
N ILE A 63 2.83 -5.49 -19.93
CA ILE A 63 3.96 -4.65 -20.34
C ILE A 63 4.75 -4.22 -19.10
N SER A 64 6.03 -3.89 -19.28
CA SER A 64 6.91 -3.46 -18.20
C SER A 64 7.55 -2.12 -18.55
N PHE A 65 7.31 -1.13 -17.70
CA PHE A 65 7.98 0.16 -17.78
C PHE A 65 9.03 0.30 -16.69
N MET A 66 10.17 0.81 -17.05
CA MET A 66 11.26 1.08 -16.12
C MET A 66 11.64 2.55 -16.18
N PRO A 67 11.81 3.21 -15.01
CA PRO A 67 12.28 4.59 -14.98
C PRO A 67 13.60 4.74 -15.76
N ALA A 68 13.70 5.77 -16.59
CA ALA A 68 14.89 6.03 -17.39
C ALA A 68 16.17 6.13 -16.53
N ALA A 69 16.05 6.67 -15.32
CA ALA A 69 17.15 6.78 -14.36
C ALA A 69 17.59 5.44 -13.75
N GLN A 70 16.76 4.39 -13.81
CA GLN A 70 17.06 3.07 -13.25
C GLN A 70 17.71 2.13 -14.28
N GLY A 71 17.43 2.33 -15.57
CA GLY A 71 17.80 1.43 -16.66
C GLY A 71 16.79 0.32 -16.89
N ALA A 72 16.95 -0.47 -17.97
CA ALA A 72 15.99 -1.51 -18.33
C ALA A 72 16.64 -2.88 -18.57
N VAL A 73 15.84 -3.92 -18.42
CA VAL A 73 16.12 -5.29 -18.85
C VAL A 73 15.01 -5.79 -19.75
N ASN A 74 15.37 -6.62 -20.71
CA ASN A 74 14.39 -7.27 -21.57
C ASN A 74 13.46 -8.18 -20.74
N TRP A 75 12.18 -8.07 -21.00
CA TRP A 75 11.13 -8.91 -20.41
C TRP A 75 9.98 -9.03 -21.42
N PRO A 76 9.31 -10.20 -21.51
CA PRO A 76 9.61 -11.48 -20.87
C PRO A 76 10.89 -12.14 -21.40
N PHE A 77 11.49 -13.04 -20.63
CA PHE A 77 12.67 -13.76 -21.08
C PHE A 77 12.31 -14.80 -22.15
N GLY A 78 13.04 -14.80 -23.28
CA GLY A 78 12.80 -15.75 -24.38
C GLY A 78 11.57 -15.45 -25.27
N GLU A 79 10.90 -14.34 -25.04
CA GLU A 79 9.76 -13.85 -25.83
C GLU A 79 10.07 -12.46 -26.43
N PRO A 80 9.25 -11.93 -27.35
CA PRO A 80 9.39 -10.56 -27.82
C PRO A 80 9.38 -9.56 -26.66
N ASN A 81 10.30 -8.59 -26.70
CA ASN A 81 10.47 -7.62 -25.62
C ASN A 81 9.22 -6.75 -25.42
N ALA A 82 8.69 -6.75 -24.20
CA ALA A 82 7.57 -5.92 -23.76
C ALA A 82 8.00 -4.88 -22.70
N THR A 83 9.30 -4.53 -22.63
CA THR A 83 9.86 -3.52 -21.73
C THR A 83 10.17 -2.23 -22.46
N ALA A 84 9.89 -1.08 -21.85
CA ALA A 84 10.32 0.24 -22.30
C ALA A 84 10.89 1.06 -21.14
N LEU A 85 11.84 1.95 -21.47
CA LEU A 85 12.26 3.04 -20.58
C LEU A 85 11.28 4.19 -20.71
N VAL A 86 10.88 4.76 -19.58
CA VAL A 86 9.92 5.86 -19.52
C VAL A 86 10.33 6.89 -18.47
N PHE A 87 9.77 8.08 -18.58
CA PHE A 87 9.69 9.02 -17.47
C PHE A 87 8.39 8.76 -16.73
N GLU A 88 8.44 8.67 -15.40
CA GLU A 88 7.30 8.30 -14.56
C GLU A 88 6.19 9.35 -14.54
N GLU A 89 6.53 10.59 -14.87
CA GLU A 89 5.62 11.73 -14.98
C GLU A 89 4.97 11.90 -16.36
N ASP A 90 5.42 11.10 -17.36
CA ASP A 90 4.88 11.16 -18.74
C ASP A 90 4.89 9.76 -19.37
N LEU A 91 3.86 8.98 -19.09
CA LEU A 91 3.75 7.61 -19.57
C LEU A 91 3.20 7.58 -21.02
N PRO A 92 3.86 6.87 -21.96
CA PRO A 92 3.43 6.79 -23.36
C PRO A 92 2.21 5.85 -23.53
N LEU A 93 1.17 6.10 -22.78
CA LEU A 93 -0.06 5.31 -22.77
C LEU A 93 -1.29 6.23 -22.86
N PRO A 94 -2.34 5.80 -23.58
CA PRO A 94 -3.62 6.50 -23.58
C PRO A 94 -4.27 6.53 -22.19
N ASP A 95 -5.17 7.50 -22.00
CA ASP A 95 -6.02 7.55 -20.80
C ASP A 95 -6.83 6.27 -20.65
N ALA A 96 -7.02 5.81 -19.41
CA ALA A 96 -7.85 4.67 -19.07
C ALA A 96 -7.51 3.37 -19.83
N SER A 97 -6.24 3.17 -20.21
CA SER A 97 -5.75 2.04 -21.02
C SER A 97 -5.23 0.86 -20.21
N ILE A 98 -5.08 0.99 -18.88
CA ILE A 98 -4.49 -0.01 -17.98
C ILE A 98 -5.47 -0.36 -16.84
N ASP A 99 -5.67 -1.63 -16.58
CA ASP A 99 -6.56 -2.10 -15.51
C ASP A 99 -5.81 -2.39 -14.21
N ARG A 100 -4.57 -2.88 -14.32
CA ARG A 100 -3.72 -3.24 -13.19
C ARG A 100 -2.32 -2.64 -13.31
N VAL A 101 -1.83 -2.09 -12.22
CA VAL A 101 -0.44 -1.63 -12.10
C VAL A 101 0.25 -2.35 -10.95
N LEU A 102 1.43 -2.94 -11.21
CA LEU A 102 2.34 -3.45 -10.19
C LEU A 102 3.58 -2.57 -10.14
N MET A 103 3.80 -1.91 -9.02
CA MET A 103 4.93 -1.02 -8.81
C MET A 103 5.87 -1.61 -7.77
N VAL A 104 7.12 -1.91 -8.15
CA VAL A 104 8.15 -2.48 -7.27
C VAL A 104 9.49 -1.80 -7.54
N HIS A 105 10.19 -1.36 -6.52
CA HIS A 105 11.43 -0.58 -6.62
C HIS A 105 11.30 0.61 -7.56
N ALA A 106 10.23 1.38 -7.38
CA ALA A 106 9.91 2.53 -8.20
C ALA A 106 9.53 3.75 -7.33
N LEU A 107 8.42 3.71 -6.61
CA LEU A 107 7.87 4.86 -5.87
C LEU A 107 8.86 5.48 -4.89
N GLU A 108 9.70 4.68 -4.24
CA GLU A 108 10.75 5.14 -3.32
C GLU A 108 11.85 5.96 -4.01
N HIS A 109 11.94 5.87 -5.33
CA HIS A 109 12.94 6.54 -6.15
C HIS A 109 12.40 7.74 -6.94
N PHE A 110 11.09 7.89 -7.05
CA PHE A 110 10.49 9.01 -7.78
C PHE A 110 10.83 10.35 -7.14
N GLU A 111 11.25 11.32 -7.94
CA GLU A 111 11.53 12.68 -7.47
C GLU A 111 10.24 13.33 -6.95
N ASN A 112 9.19 13.28 -7.75
CA ASN A 112 7.85 13.76 -7.41
C ASN A 112 6.83 12.62 -7.45
N ALA A 113 6.68 11.92 -6.33
CA ALA A 113 5.75 10.79 -6.22
C ALA A 113 4.28 11.17 -6.50
N SER A 114 3.88 12.43 -6.21
CA SER A 114 2.50 12.87 -6.48
C SER A 114 2.24 13.08 -7.97
N GLU A 115 3.19 13.66 -8.69
CA GLU A 115 3.09 13.86 -10.13
C GLU A 115 3.04 12.51 -10.86
N ALA A 116 3.96 11.61 -10.53
CA ALA A 116 3.95 10.25 -11.05
C ALA A 116 2.62 9.53 -10.76
N LEU A 117 2.10 9.58 -9.53
CA LEU A 117 0.80 8.99 -9.20
C LEU A 117 -0.36 9.63 -9.97
N GLY A 118 -0.29 10.92 -10.27
CA GLY A 118 -1.26 11.60 -11.13
C GLY A 118 -1.26 11.01 -12.54
N GLU A 119 -0.08 10.70 -13.07
CA GLU A 119 0.07 10.08 -14.39
C GLU A 119 -0.41 8.62 -14.39
N PHE A 120 -0.10 7.84 -13.35
CA PHE A 120 -0.70 6.50 -13.19
C PHE A 120 -2.22 6.57 -13.07
N TRP A 121 -2.74 7.59 -12.37
CA TRP A 121 -4.20 7.80 -12.31
C TRP A 121 -4.79 8.08 -13.69
N ARG A 122 -4.13 8.87 -14.55
CA ARG A 122 -4.58 9.16 -15.93
C ARG A 122 -4.68 7.88 -16.76
N VAL A 123 -3.61 7.09 -16.79
CA VAL A 123 -3.53 5.88 -17.66
C VAL A 123 -4.35 4.71 -17.16
N MET A 124 -4.70 4.66 -15.88
CA MET A 124 -5.51 3.58 -15.32
C MET A 124 -6.99 3.73 -15.66
N ALA A 125 -7.65 2.62 -15.95
CA ALA A 125 -9.10 2.54 -16.16
C ALA A 125 -9.88 2.89 -14.88
N PRO A 126 -11.14 3.33 -14.98
CA PRO A 126 -12.02 3.50 -13.83
C PRO A 126 -12.11 2.22 -13.00
N GLY A 127 -11.89 2.31 -11.69
CA GLY A 127 -11.86 1.14 -10.81
C GLY A 127 -10.60 0.27 -10.95
N GLY A 128 -9.63 0.70 -11.75
CA GLY A 128 -8.34 0.04 -11.90
C GLY A 128 -7.60 -0.07 -10.56
N ARG A 129 -6.75 -1.07 -10.41
CA ARG A 129 -6.07 -1.39 -9.14
C ARG A 129 -4.57 -1.23 -9.28
N LEU A 130 -4.00 -0.50 -8.34
CA LEU A 130 -2.57 -0.26 -8.19
C LEU A 130 -2.05 -1.04 -6.99
N VAL A 131 -1.06 -1.91 -7.18
CA VAL A 131 -0.31 -2.52 -6.08
C VAL A 131 1.08 -1.93 -6.03
N ILE A 132 1.48 -1.49 -4.84
CA ILE A 132 2.78 -0.89 -4.58
C ILE A 132 3.51 -1.71 -3.53
N VAL A 133 4.78 -2.02 -3.80
CA VAL A 133 5.73 -2.60 -2.87
C VAL A 133 6.83 -1.58 -2.60
N VAL A 134 6.94 -1.12 -1.36
CA VAL A 134 7.95 -0.12 -0.95
C VAL A 134 8.66 -0.56 0.33
N PRO A 135 9.93 -0.12 0.54
CA PRO A 135 10.62 -0.36 1.79
C PRO A 135 9.85 0.25 2.98
N ASN A 136 9.72 -0.52 4.04
CA ASN A 136 9.10 -0.06 5.28
C ASN A 136 10.10 0.76 6.11
N ARG A 137 9.80 2.04 6.33
CA ARG A 137 10.63 2.95 7.13
C ARG A 137 10.99 2.43 8.52
N ARG A 138 10.17 1.57 9.11
CA ARG A 138 10.39 0.96 10.43
C ARG A 138 11.16 -0.36 10.36
N GLY A 139 11.24 -0.95 9.18
CA GLY A 139 11.89 -2.24 8.95
C GLY A 139 13.41 -2.16 9.03
N VAL A 140 14.04 -3.28 9.37
CA VAL A 140 15.51 -3.40 9.41
C VAL A 140 16.10 -3.28 8.01
N TRP A 141 15.40 -3.78 6.99
CA TRP A 141 15.83 -3.76 5.60
C TRP A 141 16.05 -2.35 5.05
N ALA A 142 15.24 -1.38 5.46
CA ALA A 142 15.37 0.02 5.04
C ALA A 142 16.63 0.72 5.59
N ARG A 143 17.38 0.06 6.49
CA ARG A 143 18.63 0.56 7.08
C ARG A 143 19.87 -0.12 6.50
N MET A 144 19.69 -1.03 5.56
CA MET A 144 20.76 -1.81 4.95
C MET A 144 21.13 -1.26 3.59
N GLU A 145 22.11 -0.37 3.53
CA GLU A 145 22.58 0.30 2.32
C GLU A 145 23.01 -0.66 1.19
N HIS A 146 23.38 -1.91 1.55
CA HIS A 146 23.76 -2.94 0.59
C HIS A 146 22.57 -3.76 0.05
N SER A 147 21.34 -3.37 0.36
CA SER A 147 20.13 -4.00 -0.17
C SER A 147 19.29 -3.00 -0.95
N PRO A 148 18.51 -3.44 -1.94
CA PRO A 148 17.61 -2.55 -2.69
C PRO A 148 16.61 -1.81 -1.81
N PHE A 149 16.30 -2.36 -0.65
CA PHE A 149 15.33 -1.81 0.30
C PHE A 149 15.91 -0.70 1.19
N GLY A 150 17.25 -0.54 1.23
CA GLY A 150 17.93 0.55 1.92
C GLY A 150 18.17 1.78 1.04
N SER A 151 17.82 1.70 -0.25
CA SER A 151 17.92 2.80 -1.21
C SER A 151 16.60 3.55 -1.34
N GLY A 152 16.66 4.82 -1.75
CA GLY A 152 15.48 5.66 -1.96
C GLY A 152 14.81 6.14 -0.66
N ARG A 153 13.54 6.49 -0.75
CA ARG A 153 12.73 7.05 0.35
C ARG A 153 11.79 6.00 0.92
N PRO A 154 12.08 5.38 2.07
CA PRO A 154 11.18 4.38 2.66
C PRO A 154 9.92 5.04 3.20
N TYR A 155 8.79 4.33 3.11
CA TYR A 155 7.47 4.79 3.56
C TYR A 155 7.01 4.05 4.82
N SER A 156 6.32 4.76 5.70
CA SER A 156 5.44 4.09 6.67
C SER A 156 4.07 3.84 6.03
N GLY A 157 3.31 2.86 6.52
CA GLY A 157 1.96 2.60 6.01
C GLY A 157 1.04 3.82 6.06
N GLY A 158 1.16 4.65 7.12
CA GLY A 158 0.38 5.90 7.23
C GLY A 158 0.77 6.96 6.20
N GLN A 159 2.07 7.12 5.93
CA GLN A 159 2.56 8.04 4.90
C GLN A 159 2.10 7.59 3.51
N LEU A 160 2.22 6.30 3.21
CA LEU A 160 1.79 5.74 1.93
C LEU A 160 0.27 5.87 1.74
N ALA A 161 -0.52 5.58 2.77
CA ALA A 161 -1.97 5.74 2.74
C ALA A 161 -2.41 7.19 2.51
N ARG A 162 -1.69 8.14 3.09
CA ARG A 162 -1.95 9.57 2.91
C ARG A 162 -1.62 9.99 1.47
N LEU A 163 -0.43 9.66 0.99
CA LEU A 163 0.02 9.97 -0.37
C LEU A 163 -0.97 9.43 -1.42
N LEU A 164 -1.41 8.18 -1.27
CA LEU A 164 -2.39 7.56 -2.17
C LEU A 164 -3.72 8.32 -2.19
N ARG A 165 -4.27 8.68 -1.01
CA ARG A 165 -5.54 9.41 -0.93
C ARG A 165 -5.45 10.82 -1.51
N GLU A 166 -4.32 11.51 -1.30
CA GLU A 166 -4.07 12.84 -1.87
C GLU A 166 -4.02 12.82 -3.40
N ASN A 167 -3.69 11.64 -3.99
CA ASN A 167 -3.65 11.42 -5.44
C ASN A 167 -4.84 10.57 -5.97
N ASN A 168 -6.00 10.62 -5.29
CA ASN A 168 -7.25 9.97 -5.70
C ASN A 168 -7.17 8.43 -5.82
N PHE A 169 -6.35 7.80 -5.00
CA PHE A 169 -6.33 6.35 -4.81
C PHE A 169 -6.86 5.99 -3.42
N THR A 170 -7.75 5.01 -3.34
CA THR A 170 -8.22 4.48 -2.05
C THR A 170 -7.51 3.17 -1.74
N PRO A 171 -6.69 3.10 -0.69
CA PRO A 171 -6.14 1.83 -0.21
C PRO A 171 -7.24 0.85 0.16
N THR A 172 -7.18 -0.37 -0.39
CA THR A 172 -8.20 -1.42 -0.23
C THR A 172 -7.69 -2.63 0.52
N ALA A 173 -6.42 -2.98 0.35
CA ALA A 173 -5.81 -4.10 1.05
C ALA A 173 -4.34 -3.79 1.42
N TRP A 174 -3.88 -4.43 2.48
CA TRP A 174 -2.50 -4.31 2.98
C TRP A 174 -1.92 -5.69 3.22
N SER A 175 -0.64 -5.82 2.91
CA SER A 175 0.18 -6.96 3.27
C SER A 175 1.60 -6.46 3.61
N ASP A 176 2.42 -7.35 4.08
CA ASP A 176 3.81 -7.08 4.41
C ASP A 176 4.68 -8.29 4.13
N ALA A 177 5.99 -8.09 4.02
CA ALA A 177 6.96 -9.15 3.82
C ALA A 177 8.33 -8.76 4.37
N LEU A 178 9.27 -9.71 4.33
CA LEU A 178 10.65 -9.54 4.79
C LEU A 178 10.75 -9.34 6.30
N HIS A 179 10.18 -10.29 7.05
CA HIS A 179 10.29 -10.32 8.51
C HIS A 179 11.61 -10.94 8.99
N PHE A 180 12.35 -11.63 8.12
CA PHE A 180 13.67 -12.16 8.42
C PHE A 180 14.76 -11.10 8.23
N LEU A 181 15.89 -11.33 8.89
CA LEU A 181 17.02 -10.39 8.83
C LEU A 181 17.73 -10.44 7.47
N PRO A 182 18.16 -9.29 6.90
CA PRO A 182 18.91 -9.22 5.66
C PRO A 182 20.38 -9.66 5.85
N THR A 183 20.60 -10.97 6.00
CA THR A 183 21.93 -11.55 6.20
C THR A 183 22.19 -12.69 5.23
N GLN A 184 23.42 -12.81 4.75
CA GLN A 184 23.85 -13.88 3.85
C GLN A 184 24.34 -15.13 4.60
N LYS A 185 24.28 -15.15 5.96
CA LYS A 185 24.70 -16.30 6.74
C LYS A 185 23.79 -17.50 6.45
N ARG A 186 24.36 -18.60 5.97
CA ARG A 186 23.63 -19.82 5.55
C ARG A 186 22.66 -20.35 6.62
N PHE A 187 23.05 -20.28 7.89
CA PHE A 187 22.20 -20.71 8.99
C PHE A 187 20.93 -19.84 9.10
N ALA A 188 21.04 -18.50 9.01
CA ALA A 188 19.90 -17.61 9.07
C ALA A 188 18.97 -17.76 7.86
N LEU A 189 19.52 -17.99 6.67
CA LEU A 189 18.74 -18.22 5.45
C LEU A 189 17.91 -19.52 5.54
N LYS A 190 18.43 -20.58 6.20
CA LYS A 190 17.70 -21.84 6.40
C LYS A 190 16.40 -21.66 7.20
N PHE A 191 16.37 -20.71 8.13
CA PHE A 191 15.19 -20.40 8.95
C PHE A 191 14.35 -19.23 8.45
N ALA A 192 14.75 -18.55 7.37
CA ALA A 192 14.10 -17.37 6.85
C ALA A 192 12.59 -17.59 6.62
N ASN A 193 12.18 -18.68 6.00
CA ASN A 193 10.77 -19.00 5.74
C ASN A 193 9.94 -19.23 7.02
N THR A 194 10.56 -19.75 8.07
CA THR A 194 9.89 -19.94 9.36
C THR A 194 9.74 -18.60 10.07
N ILE A 195 10.81 -17.80 10.07
CA ILE A 195 10.80 -16.44 10.64
C ILE A 195 9.80 -15.54 9.90
N GLU A 196 9.73 -15.65 8.57
CA GLU A 196 8.76 -14.93 7.75
C GLU A 196 7.31 -15.24 8.15
N ARG A 197 6.98 -16.51 8.32
CA ARG A 197 5.63 -16.92 8.75
C ARG A 197 5.27 -16.44 10.15
N LEU A 198 6.22 -16.56 11.09
CA LEU A 198 6.03 -16.10 12.47
C LEU A 198 5.98 -14.57 12.54
N GLY A 199 6.87 -13.88 11.85
CA GLY A 199 6.95 -12.42 11.82
C GLY A 199 5.67 -11.80 11.27
N ARG A 200 5.13 -12.34 10.19
CA ARG A 200 3.84 -11.90 9.61
C ARG A 200 2.68 -12.02 10.61
N ARG A 201 2.71 -13.04 11.47
CA ARG A 201 1.65 -13.25 12.46
C ARG A 201 1.80 -12.38 13.72
N PHE A 202 3.03 -12.13 14.18
CA PHE A 202 3.30 -11.55 15.50
C PHE A 202 3.96 -10.18 15.46
N ALA A 203 4.58 -9.79 14.35
CA ALA A 203 5.39 -8.58 14.26
C ALA A 203 5.26 -7.83 12.92
N PRO A 204 4.04 -7.54 12.41
CA PRO A 204 3.85 -6.90 11.11
C PRO A 204 4.50 -5.51 11.01
N ALA A 205 4.64 -4.80 12.15
CA ALA A 205 5.26 -3.47 12.18
C ALA A 205 6.76 -3.47 11.80
N PHE A 206 7.44 -4.63 11.90
CA PHE A 206 8.87 -4.76 11.64
C PHE A 206 9.19 -5.37 10.27
N ALA A 207 8.20 -5.60 9.45
CA ALA A 207 8.39 -6.06 8.07
C ALA A 207 9.36 -5.16 7.30
N GLY A 208 10.15 -5.74 6.41
CA GLY A 208 11.09 -4.98 5.57
C GLY A 208 10.40 -4.18 4.48
N VAL A 209 9.26 -4.66 3.98
CA VAL A 209 8.44 -3.97 2.96
C VAL A 209 6.97 -3.89 3.37
N VAL A 210 6.33 -2.85 2.88
CA VAL A 210 4.88 -2.67 2.91
C VAL A 210 4.36 -2.93 1.51
N VAL A 211 3.28 -3.72 1.42
CA VAL A 211 2.53 -3.97 0.19
C VAL A 211 1.14 -3.39 0.37
N VAL A 212 0.72 -2.54 -0.55
CA VAL A 212 -0.62 -1.94 -0.55
C VAL A 212 -1.30 -2.13 -1.88
N GLU A 213 -2.54 -2.56 -1.87
CA GLU A 213 -3.44 -2.43 -3.00
C GLU A 213 -4.28 -1.17 -2.83
N ALA A 214 -4.43 -0.38 -3.90
CA ALA A 214 -5.29 0.78 -3.93
C ALA A 214 -6.10 0.81 -5.23
N THR A 215 -7.33 1.33 -5.15
CA THR A 215 -8.23 1.45 -6.31
C THR A 215 -8.31 2.91 -6.76
N LYS A 216 -8.25 3.13 -8.08
CA LYS A 216 -8.48 4.44 -8.69
C LYS A 216 -9.89 4.93 -8.39
N GLN A 217 -10.00 6.12 -7.80
CA GLN A 217 -11.27 6.79 -7.55
C GLN A 217 -11.60 7.77 -8.66
N VAL A 218 -12.74 7.59 -9.32
CA VAL A 218 -13.24 8.51 -10.36
C VAL A 218 -14.19 9.54 -9.77
N TYR A 219 -14.87 9.20 -8.67
CA TYR A 219 -15.75 10.12 -7.93
C TYR A 219 -15.29 10.23 -6.48
N GLN A 220 -14.86 11.40 -6.08
CA GLN A 220 -14.84 11.73 -4.66
C GLN A 220 -16.29 11.97 -4.25
N GLY A 221 -16.92 10.97 -3.63
CA GLY A 221 -18.16 11.21 -2.89
C GLY A 221 -17.87 12.34 -1.90
N ILE A 222 -18.63 13.44 -1.98
CA ILE A 222 -18.54 14.55 -1.03
C ILE A 222 -18.60 13.91 0.36
N PRO A 223 -17.58 14.07 1.21
CA PRO A 223 -17.61 13.47 2.54
C PRO A 223 -18.78 14.09 3.29
N VAL A 224 -19.88 13.36 3.40
CA VAL A 224 -20.99 13.75 4.29
C VAL A 224 -20.39 13.72 5.70
N LYS A 225 -20.01 14.91 6.20
CA LYS A 225 -19.65 15.07 7.61
C LYS A 225 -20.82 14.50 8.39
N LYS A 226 -20.64 13.34 9.00
CA LYS A 226 -21.60 12.81 9.97
C LYS A 226 -21.80 13.90 10.99
N ARG A 227 -22.94 14.59 10.89
CA ARG A 227 -23.34 15.62 11.84
C ARG A 227 -23.39 14.90 13.17
N GLN A 228 -22.40 15.12 14.03
CA GLN A 228 -22.46 14.66 15.40
C GLN A 228 -23.75 15.27 15.95
N SER A 229 -24.77 14.43 16.17
CA SER A 229 -25.98 14.88 16.85
C SER A 229 -25.53 15.27 18.26
N ARG A 230 -25.40 16.57 18.50
CA ARG A 230 -25.29 17.09 19.85
C ARG A 230 -26.55 16.60 20.57
N ARG A 231 -26.38 15.65 21.47
CA ARG A 231 -27.42 15.33 22.43
C ARG A 231 -27.66 16.60 23.24
N VAL A 232 -28.71 17.33 22.88
CA VAL A 232 -29.20 18.44 23.68
C VAL A 232 -29.74 17.80 24.95
N PHE A 233 -29.06 18.00 26.06
CA PHE A 233 -29.54 17.61 27.35
C PHE A 233 -30.66 18.60 27.71
N VAL A 234 -31.92 18.19 27.59
CA VAL A 234 -33.07 18.95 28.08
C VAL A 234 -33.22 18.57 29.53
N PRO A 235 -32.96 19.48 30.50
CA PRO A 235 -33.23 19.21 31.89
C PRO A 235 -34.73 19.08 32.07
N VAL A 236 -35.21 17.89 32.47
CA VAL A 236 -36.59 17.67 32.92
C VAL A 236 -36.71 18.32 34.29
N LEU A 237 -37.38 19.47 34.35
CA LEU A 237 -37.81 20.09 35.62
C LEU A 237 -38.85 19.16 36.28
N ALA A 238 -38.46 18.56 37.38
CA ALA A 238 -39.40 17.80 38.21
C ALA A 238 -40.47 18.75 38.78
N PRO A 239 -41.76 18.39 38.73
CA PRO A 239 -42.79 19.22 39.32
C PRO A 239 -42.61 19.27 40.85
N GLN A 240 -42.52 20.49 41.40
CA GLN A 240 -42.54 20.71 42.84
C GLN A 240 -43.89 20.27 43.40
N GLY A 241 -43.88 19.29 44.31
CA GLY A 241 -45.08 18.84 45.03
C GLY A 241 -45.69 19.96 45.84
N ALA A 242 -46.97 20.22 45.64
CA ALA A 242 -47.76 21.15 46.45
C ALA A 242 -47.79 20.69 47.89
N SER A 243 -47.32 21.52 48.82
CA SER A 243 -47.46 21.29 50.26
C SER A 243 -48.92 21.39 50.69
N ARG A 244 -49.50 20.32 51.24
CA ARG A 244 -50.79 20.33 51.89
C ARG A 244 -50.70 21.17 53.16
N GLY A 245 -51.36 22.33 53.14
CA GLY A 245 -51.59 23.12 54.33
C GLY A 245 -52.53 22.35 55.31
N SER A 246 -52.04 22.16 56.51
CA SER A 246 -52.82 21.59 57.59
C SER A 246 -53.82 22.65 58.13
N ALA A 247 -55.09 22.41 57.94
CA ALA A 247 -56.16 23.20 58.61
C ALA A 247 -56.24 22.76 60.08
N ARG A 248 -55.93 23.68 60.96
CA ARG A 248 -56.25 23.56 62.42
C ARG A 248 -57.76 23.82 62.62
N SER A 249 -58.40 22.82 63.04
CA SER A 249 -59.76 22.96 63.66
C SER A 249 -59.63 23.48 65.08
N ASN A 250 -60.16 24.69 65.31
CA ASN A 250 -60.38 25.20 66.63
C ASN A 250 -61.79 24.82 67.01
N ASN A 251 -61.89 23.99 68.01
CA ASN A 251 -63.13 23.70 68.67
C ASN A 251 -63.12 24.47 70.02
N ASP A 252 -63.91 25.52 70.13
CA ASP A 252 -64.19 26.16 71.42
C ASP A 252 -65.61 25.82 71.87
N ASP A 253 -65.63 25.21 73.02
CA ASP A 253 -66.80 24.96 73.83
C ASP A 253 -67.46 26.26 74.23
N VAL A 254 -68.77 26.20 74.39
CA VAL A 254 -69.53 26.80 75.54
C VAL A 254 -70.93 26.19 75.69
N HIS A 255 -71.18 25.65 76.87
CA HIS A 255 -72.40 25.23 77.52
C HIS A 255 -73.23 24.06 76.97
#